data_d46878bcb98681f51fa6221a70ba5521
#
_entry.id   d46878bcb98681f51fa6221a70ba5521
#
_cell.length_a   1.000
_cell.length_b   1.000
_cell.length_c   1.000
_cell.angle_alpha   90.00
_cell.angle_beta   90.00
_cell.angle_gamma   90.00
#
_symmetry.space_group_name_H-M   'P 1'
#
loop_
_entity.id
_entity.type
_entity.pdbx_description
1 polymer ?
#
loop_
_entity_poly.entity_id
_entity_poly.type
_entity_poly.pdbx_seq_one_letter_code
_entity_poly.pdbx_strand_id
1 'polypeptide(L)'
;MASEPLDLTSRDQRSLDSDEAIPLEPCTVVAFIGRTERGPLDEPVAIKGFDHYRRVFGGHCSFSFVSFAVEHFFLHGGETAVVVRVANRAGRALLEVPAGAGVLKLEAREPGGREFLRVSVDYDRVEQQPDRFNLVVQRLGRPSSQLVDDQELFEGVSMNPAAERFVVDALNESELVRLVGPPPLARPDATRSARPGEPIPYLAATVPGTDGEELTDYDVIGSNTEGTGIFALDRCEQVDLLCIPSPPGRDLGSTSFVAATRYCERRRALLVWDPPWSWSSPSAALLGIRTSARASRCALTYFPRVRPRGDVGRYEEGMPASGVVAGLLARRDRRGAWHELPGEESSLKGNLVPAIEVDAPHALALQRAGVNAFVRTEPGVVTFQGDVSLAGPGCAEGWWRRLGVVRLTSFVLRSIEHYTRWVFAAERPEELVIDLERQVWIFLARLQERAALAGSAPDQGFFVRATPRTDSSGVAITLRVGFAAERPNEFLTYDFRFREPTMTTEIVAVAGAERRLG
;
A
#
# COMPACT_ATOMS: atom_id res chain seq x y z
N MET A 1 -0.05 -15.43 16.65
CA MET A 1 -1.52 -15.33 16.95
C MET A 1 -2.24 -15.57 15.64
N ALA A 2 -2.86 -16.76 15.51
CA ALA A 2 -3.69 -17.06 14.36
C ALA A 2 -4.82 -16.02 14.30
N SER A 3 -4.97 -15.35 13.16
CA SER A 3 -6.09 -14.46 12.88
C SER A 3 -7.37 -15.30 12.98
N GLU A 4 -8.18 -15.05 14.00
CA GLU A 4 -9.54 -15.58 14.04
C GLU A 4 -10.24 -15.20 12.73
N PRO A 5 -10.93 -16.15 12.09
CA PRO A 5 -11.80 -15.83 10.97
C PRO A 5 -12.84 -14.81 11.48
N LEU A 6 -12.94 -13.67 10.82
CA LEU A 6 -13.96 -12.66 11.08
C LEU A 6 -15.33 -13.35 11.11
N ASP A 7 -15.93 -13.41 12.28
CA ASP A 7 -17.28 -13.91 12.46
C ASP A 7 -18.28 -12.93 11.81
N LEU A 8 -18.61 -13.20 10.57
CA LEU A 8 -19.55 -12.43 9.77
C LEU A 8 -20.98 -12.45 10.34
N THR A 9 -21.31 -13.45 11.14
CA THR A 9 -22.67 -13.64 11.66
C THR A 9 -23.10 -12.62 12.70
N SER A 10 -22.16 -12.04 13.47
CA SER A 10 -22.50 -11.02 14.47
C SER A 10 -22.55 -9.59 13.90
N ARG A 11 -21.95 -9.34 12.73
CA ARG A 11 -22.05 -8.07 12.01
C ARG A 11 -23.28 -7.99 11.10
N ASP A 12 -23.73 -9.11 10.54
CA ASP A 12 -24.88 -9.18 9.63
C ASP A 12 -26.20 -8.80 10.33
N GLN A 13 -26.35 -9.08 11.62
CA GLN A 13 -27.53 -8.65 12.37
C GLN A 13 -27.58 -7.13 12.67
N ARG A 14 -26.42 -6.41 12.65
CA ARG A 14 -26.40 -4.94 12.77
C ARG A 14 -26.60 -4.22 11.43
N SER A 15 -26.43 -4.89 10.31
CA SER A 15 -26.61 -4.30 8.98
C SER A 15 -28.07 -4.13 8.56
N LEU A 16 -29.01 -4.70 9.31
CA LEU A 16 -30.45 -4.55 9.10
C LEU A 16 -31.01 -3.21 9.63
N ASP A 17 -30.25 -2.49 10.45
CA ASP A 17 -30.61 -1.12 10.80
C ASP A 17 -30.18 -0.19 9.64
N SER A 18 -31.15 0.10 8.76
CA SER A 18 -31.04 0.96 7.57
C SER A 18 -30.60 2.42 7.83
N ASP A 19 -30.23 2.75 9.05
CA ASP A 19 -29.79 4.08 9.48
C ASP A 19 -28.27 4.28 9.55
N GLU A 20 -27.43 3.30 9.19
CA GLU A 20 -25.99 3.53 9.08
C GLU A 20 -25.69 4.41 7.87
N ALA A 21 -25.53 5.69 8.12
CA ALA A 21 -25.17 6.67 7.11
C ALA A 21 -23.79 6.36 6.51
N ILE A 22 -23.70 6.35 5.17
CA ILE A 22 -22.41 6.22 4.46
C ILE A 22 -21.49 7.36 4.92
N PRO A 23 -20.27 7.08 5.41
CA PRO A 23 -19.34 8.10 5.88
C PRO A 23 -18.94 9.06 4.76
N LEU A 24 -18.81 10.34 5.11
CA LEU A 24 -18.45 11.42 4.18
C LEU A 24 -16.95 11.72 4.17
N GLU A 25 -16.20 11.15 5.11
CA GLU A 25 -14.76 11.42 5.26
C GLU A 25 -13.96 10.29 4.64
N PRO A 26 -13.22 10.57 3.56
CA PRO A 26 -12.36 9.56 2.97
C PRO A 26 -11.17 9.27 3.90
N CYS A 27 -11.02 8.02 4.31
CA CYS A 27 -9.79 7.52 4.89
C CYS A 27 -8.89 7.07 3.73
N THR A 28 -7.78 7.77 3.50
CA THR A 28 -6.87 7.46 2.38
C THR A 28 -5.81 6.47 2.81
N VAL A 29 -5.86 5.28 2.23
CA VAL A 29 -4.84 4.24 2.38
C VAL A 29 -3.88 4.29 1.21
N VAL A 30 -2.58 4.44 1.50
CA VAL A 30 -1.53 4.52 0.49
C VAL A 30 -0.67 3.27 0.52
N ALA A 31 -0.56 2.59 -0.61
CA ALA A 31 0.32 1.43 -0.75
C ALA A 31 1.68 1.84 -1.31
N PHE A 32 2.75 1.31 -0.71
CA PHE A 32 4.13 1.46 -1.17
C PHE A 32 4.70 0.09 -1.50
N ILE A 33 5.25 -0.06 -2.70
CA ILE A 33 5.87 -1.31 -3.17
C ILE A 33 7.33 -1.06 -3.53
N GLY A 34 8.21 -1.93 -3.07
CA GLY A 34 9.63 -1.90 -3.43
C GLY A 34 10.52 -2.61 -2.43
N ARG A 35 11.83 -2.44 -2.58
CA ARG A 35 12.81 -3.03 -1.65
C ARG A 35 12.84 -2.29 -0.33
N THR A 36 13.01 -3.03 0.73
CA THR A 36 13.23 -2.51 2.08
C THR A 36 14.43 -3.21 2.71
N GLU A 37 14.94 -2.69 3.81
CA GLU A 37 16.12 -3.24 4.48
C GLU A 37 15.86 -4.63 5.05
N ARG A 38 14.64 -4.89 5.53
CA ARG A 38 14.18 -6.16 6.10
C ARG A 38 12.64 -6.24 6.04
N GLY A 39 12.04 -7.22 6.69
CA GLY A 39 10.60 -7.41 6.87
C GLY A 39 10.00 -8.44 5.92
N PRO A 40 8.70 -8.74 6.08
CA PRO A 40 8.04 -9.81 5.33
C PRO A 40 8.02 -9.53 3.83
N LEU A 41 8.30 -10.57 3.04
CA LEU A 41 8.36 -10.51 1.59
C LEU A 41 6.97 -10.84 1.01
N ASP A 42 6.52 -10.02 0.05
CA ASP A 42 5.22 -10.17 -0.64
C ASP A 42 4.02 -10.23 0.31
N GLU A 43 4.15 -9.61 1.48
CA GLU A 43 3.09 -9.51 2.46
C GLU A 43 2.74 -8.03 2.72
N PRO A 44 1.47 -7.62 2.61
CA PRO A 44 1.06 -6.25 2.87
C PRO A 44 1.00 -5.99 4.37
N VAL A 45 1.80 -5.07 4.86
CA VAL A 45 1.84 -4.67 6.28
C VAL A 45 1.32 -3.25 6.44
N ALA A 46 0.30 -3.09 7.29
CA ALA A 46 -0.25 -1.77 7.62
C ALA A 46 0.67 -1.02 8.59
N ILE A 47 1.03 0.21 8.23
CA ILE A 47 1.96 1.07 8.95
C ILE A 47 1.23 2.36 9.36
N LYS A 48 1.35 2.74 10.65
CA LYS A 48 0.71 3.94 11.23
C LYS A 48 1.71 5.05 11.63
N GLY A 49 2.90 5.07 11.02
CA GLY A 49 3.93 6.06 11.31
C GLY A 49 5.32 5.54 10.92
N PHE A 50 6.28 6.46 10.74
CA PHE A 50 7.62 6.08 10.28
C PHE A 50 8.39 5.24 11.33
N ASP A 51 8.17 5.46 12.62
CA ASP A 51 8.77 4.60 13.66
C ASP A 51 8.23 3.16 13.62
N HIS A 52 6.95 2.97 13.26
CA HIS A 52 6.42 1.64 13.01
C HIS A 52 7.06 1.01 11.78
N TYR A 53 7.21 1.77 10.68
CA TYR A 53 7.94 1.32 9.49
C TYR A 53 9.37 0.86 9.84
N ARG A 54 10.12 1.65 10.61
CA ARG A 54 11.50 1.32 11.01
C ARG A 54 11.60 0.01 11.79
N ARG A 55 10.65 -0.27 12.65
CA ARG A 55 10.62 -1.53 13.42
C ARG A 55 10.43 -2.75 12.52
N VAL A 56 9.53 -2.65 11.54
CA VAL A 56 9.18 -3.76 10.65
C VAL A 56 10.19 -3.88 9.49
N PHE A 57 10.39 -2.79 8.76
CA PHE A 57 11.11 -2.79 7.48
C PHE A 57 12.54 -2.24 7.53
N GLY A 58 12.98 -1.80 8.69
CA GLY A 58 14.30 -1.19 8.86
C GLY A 58 14.33 0.30 8.56
N GLY A 59 15.53 0.82 8.40
CA GLY A 59 15.79 2.25 8.17
C GLY A 59 15.93 2.61 6.69
N HIS A 60 16.63 3.73 6.48
CA HIS A 60 17.02 4.14 5.15
C HIS A 60 18.15 3.27 4.61
N CYS A 61 18.00 2.82 3.38
CA CYS A 61 19.01 2.04 2.68
C CYS A 61 19.41 2.73 1.37
N SER A 62 20.63 2.42 0.88
CA SER A 62 21.19 3.07 -0.32
C SER A 62 20.61 2.54 -1.63
N PHE A 63 19.97 1.39 -1.60
CA PHE A 63 19.48 0.67 -2.78
C PHE A 63 17.96 0.89 -3.04
N SER A 64 17.27 1.66 -2.19
CA SER A 64 15.82 1.88 -2.30
C SER A 64 15.39 3.21 -1.72
N PHE A 65 14.38 3.82 -2.33
CA PHE A 65 13.74 5.03 -1.84
C PHE A 65 12.41 4.79 -1.13
N VAL A 66 11.98 3.54 -0.92
CA VAL A 66 10.72 3.24 -0.23
C VAL A 66 10.66 3.85 1.16
N SER A 67 11.73 3.71 1.96
CA SER A 67 11.80 4.28 3.32
C SER A 67 11.66 5.81 3.33
N PHE A 68 12.28 6.49 2.37
CA PHE A 68 12.13 7.94 2.20
C PHE A 68 10.72 8.32 1.78
N ALA A 69 10.13 7.58 0.85
CA ALA A 69 8.77 7.84 0.39
C ALA A 69 7.75 7.65 1.54
N VAL A 70 7.89 6.62 2.36
CA VAL A 70 7.04 6.37 3.54
C VAL A 70 7.24 7.47 4.60
N GLU A 71 8.48 7.87 4.90
CA GLU A 71 8.76 8.97 5.83
C GLU A 71 8.12 10.28 5.36
N HIS A 72 8.34 10.62 4.09
CA HIS A 72 7.78 11.85 3.51
C HIS A 72 6.25 11.79 3.43
N PHE A 73 5.65 10.63 3.23
CA PHE A 73 4.20 10.46 3.29
C PHE A 73 3.64 10.89 4.65
N PHE A 74 4.17 10.35 5.74
CA PHE A 74 3.72 10.71 7.09
C PHE A 74 4.01 12.18 7.41
N LEU A 75 5.18 12.70 7.03
CA LEU A 75 5.56 14.09 7.24
C LEU A 75 4.60 15.08 6.56
N HIS A 76 4.06 14.71 5.39
CA HIS A 76 3.14 15.55 4.62
C HIS A 76 1.67 15.32 4.94
N GLY A 77 1.36 14.48 5.94
CA GLY A 77 0.01 14.35 6.49
C GLY A 77 -0.69 13.03 6.16
N GLY A 78 0.04 12.03 5.69
CA GLY A 78 -0.46 10.67 5.63
C GLY A 78 -0.68 10.07 7.01
N GLU A 79 -1.63 9.16 7.14
CA GLU A 79 -1.98 8.51 8.41
C GLU A 79 -1.86 6.98 8.35
N THR A 80 -2.22 6.38 7.24
CA THR A 80 -2.18 4.94 7.05
C THR A 80 -1.47 4.59 5.76
N ALA A 81 -0.38 3.83 5.86
CA ALA A 81 0.33 3.26 4.73
C ALA A 81 0.24 1.73 4.77
N VAL A 82 0.23 1.11 3.61
CA VAL A 82 0.47 -0.32 3.45
C VAL A 82 1.78 -0.48 2.71
N VAL A 83 2.69 -1.29 3.23
CA VAL A 83 3.99 -1.53 2.59
C VAL A 83 4.07 -2.98 2.17
N VAL A 84 4.42 -3.21 0.91
CA VAL A 84 4.74 -4.53 0.35
C VAL A 84 6.21 -4.54 -0.02
N ARG A 85 6.99 -5.34 0.69
CA ARG A 85 8.38 -5.60 0.33
C ARG A 85 8.43 -6.55 -0.84
N VAL A 86 9.20 -6.22 -1.87
CA VAL A 86 9.52 -7.11 -2.98
C VAL A 86 11.04 -7.28 -3.09
N ALA A 87 11.48 -8.41 -3.59
CA ALA A 87 12.90 -8.69 -3.78
C ALA A 87 13.12 -9.58 -5.00
N ASN A 88 14.30 -9.48 -5.60
CA ASN A 88 14.74 -10.34 -6.69
C ASN A 88 15.80 -11.31 -6.16
N ARG A 89 15.44 -12.58 -5.99
CA ARG A 89 16.36 -13.65 -5.53
C ARG A 89 17.04 -13.36 -4.19
N ALA A 90 16.35 -12.71 -3.25
CA ALA A 90 16.89 -12.52 -1.92
C ALA A 90 17.07 -13.87 -1.20
N GLY A 91 18.20 -14.00 -0.49
CA GLY A 91 18.54 -15.22 0.24
C GLY A 91 18.31 -15.12 1.73
N ARG A 92 17.93 -16.23 2.36
CA ARG A 92 17.75 -16.33 3.81
C ARG A 92 19.06 -16.68 4.50
N ALA A 93 19.29 -16.13 5.69
CA ALA A 93 20.40 -16.56 6.52
C ALA A 93 20.16 -17.99 7.04
N LEU A 94 21.18 -18.84 7.04
CA LEU A 94 21.11 -20.22 7.53
C LEU A 94 21.98 -20.35 8.80
N LEU A 95 21.39 -20.92 9.83
CA LEU A 95 22.03 -21.29 11.08
C LEU A 95 22.11 -22.81 11.16
N GLU A 96 23.27 -23.35 11.46
CA GLU A 96 23.48 -24.78 11.63
C GLU A 96 23.96 -25.06 13.05
N VAL A 97 23.15 -25.75 13.84
CA VAL A 97 23.46 -26.12 15.23
C VAL A 97 23.77 -27.60 15.26
N PRO A 98 25.00 -28.02 15.63
CA PRO A 98 25.34 -29.44 15.79
C PRO A 98 24.39 -30.15 16.75
N ALA A 99 24.04 -31.40 16.44
CA ALA A 99 23.12 -32.21 17.26
C ALA A 99 23.55 -33.69 17.19
N GLY A 100 24.58 -34.07 17.97
CA GLY A 100 25.19 -35.37 17.91
C GLY A 100 25.72 -35.71 16.51
N ALA A 101 25.16 -36.73 15.83
CA ALA A 101 25.54 -37.06 14.46
C ALA A 101 24.77 -36.27 13.39
N GLY A 102 23.81 -35.42 13.79
CA GLY A 102 22.97 -34.60 12.94
C GLY A 102 23.23 -33.10 13.11
N VAL A 103 22.39 -32.29 12.46
CA VAL A 103 22.43 -30.82 12.53
C VAL A 103 21.00 -30.29 12.57
N LEU A 104 20.70 -29.43 13.54
CA LEU A 104 19.47 -28.63 13.52
C LEU A 104 19.70 -27.44 12.60
N LYS A 105 18.95 -27.38 11.50
CA LYS A 105 19.05 -26.30 10.50
C LYS A 105 17.91 -25.32 10.68
N LEU A 106 18.25 -24.09 10.94
CA LEU A 106 17.31 -22.98 11.08
C LEU A 106 17.62 -21.95 9.99
N GLU A 107 16.64 -21.48 9.29
CA GLU A 107 16.81 -20.34 8.40
C GLU A 107 16.03 -19.12 8.89
N ALA A 108 16.52 -17.93 8.54
CA ALA A 108 15.81 -16.70 8.83
C ALA A 108 14.37 -16.76 8.30
N ARG A 109 13.42 -16.26 9.08
CA ARG A 109 12.01 -16.16 8.67
C ARG A 109 11.88 -15.35 7.38
N GLU A 110 12.67 -14.26 7.29
CA GLU A 110 12.67 -13.38 6.14
C GLU A 110 14.04 -13.38 5.43
N PRO A 111 14.06 -13.26 4.09
CA PRO A 111 15.31 -13.10 3.37
C PRO A 111 15.86 -11.68 3.55
N GLY A 112 17.18 -11.52 3.55
CA GLY A 112 17.78 -10.18 3.59
C GLY A 112 19.21 -10.18 4.12
N GLY A 113 20.01 -9.24 3.65
CA GLY A 113 21.41 -9.05 4.06
C GLY A 113 21.55 -8.44 5.47
N ARG A 114 20.45 -8.04 6.10
CA ARG A 114 20.39 -7.48 7.47
C ARG A 114 19.87 -8.46 8.51
N GLU A 115 19.57 -9.69 8.14
CA GLU A 115 19.21 -10.76 9.06
C GLU A 115 20.45 -11.34 9.74
N PHE A 116 21.06 -10.55 10.65
CA PHE A 116 22.24 -10.95 11.43
C PHE A 116 21.81 -11.81 12.61
N LEU A 117 21.48 -13.07 12.32
CA LEU A 117 21.02 -14.01 13.33
C LEU A 117 22.16 -14.74 14.01
N ARG A 118 21.98 -15.01 15.30
CA ARG A 118 22.81 -15.90 16.08
C ARG A 118 21.96 -16.74 17.02
N VAL A 119 22.46 -17.90 17.39
CA VAL A 119 21.75 -18.86 18.23
C VAL A 119 22.64 -19.37 19.34
N SER A 120 22.06 -19.60 20.52
CA SER A 120 22.71 -20.38 21.57
C SER A 120 21.81 -21.46 22.09
N VAL A 121 22.41 -22.54 22.57
CA VAL A 121 21.74 -23.70 23.15
C VAL A 121 22.32 -23.93 24.53
N ASP A 122 21.46 -24.13 25.52
CA ASP A 122 21.83 -24.59 26.84
C ASP A 122 20.86 -25.63 27.39
N TYR A 123 21.21 -26.24 28.52
CA TYR A 123 20.41 -27.27 29.19
C TYR A 123 20.02 -26.86 30.62
N ASP A 124 20.06 -25.58 30.95
CA ASP A 124 19.71 -25.09 32.25
C ASP A 124 18.30 -25.55 32.67
N ARG A 125 18.18 -26.17 33.85
CA ARG A 125 16.94 -26.77 34.39
C ARG A 125 16.38 -27.99 33.64
N VAL A 126 17.04 -28.44 32.57
CA VAL A 126 16.65 -29.63 31.81
C VAL A 126 17.79 -30.64 31.60
N GLU A 127 18.87 -30.53 32.39
CA GLU A 127 20.10 -31.33 32.27
C GLU A 127 19.81 -32.84 32.31
N GLN A 128 18.84 -33.27 33.11
CA GLN A 128 18.49 -34.66 33.32
C GLN A 128 17.50 -35.23 32.25
N GLN A 129 17.08 -34.37 31.32
CA GLN A 129 16.13 -34.74 30.28
C GLN A 129 16.86 -34.76 28.92
N PRO A 130 17.23 -35.97 28.40
CA PRO A 130 18.17 -36.08 27.27
C PRO A 130 17.61 -35.58 25.94
N ASP A 131 16.31 -35.39 25.84
CA ASP A 131 15.60 -34.90 24.67
C ASP A 131 15.23 -33.40 24.73
N ARG A 132 15.48 -32.74 25.91
CA ARG A 132 15.12 -31.34 26.11
C ARG A 132 16.33 -30.41 26.11
N PHE A 133 16.09 -29.17 25.68
CA PHE A 133 17.06 -28.08 25.63
C PHE A 133 16.39 -26.72 25.63
N ASN A 134 17.15 -25.68 25.89
CA ASN A 134 16.74 -24.30 25.69
C ASN A 134 17.43 -23.76 24.44
N LEU A 135 16.69 -22.99 23.63
CA LEU A 135 17.19 -22.35 22.45
C LEU A 135 16.94 -20.84 22.53
N VAL A 136 17.99 -20.05 22.37
CA VAL A 136 17.90 -18.59 22.25
C VAL A 136 18.27 -18.19 20.86
N VAL A 137 17.39 -17.47 20.20
CA VAL A 137 17.64 -16.87 18.88
C VAL A 137 17.69 -15.36 19.03
N GLN A 138 18.73 -14.73 18.52
CA GLN A 138 18.90 -13.28 18.56
C GLN A 138 19.14 -12.72 17.16
N ARG A 139 18.52 -11.56 16.90
CA ARG A 139 18.84 -10.71 15.77
C ARG A 139 19.64 -9.50 16.24
N LEU A 140 20.73 -9.22 15.55
CA LEU A 140 21.64 -8.11 15.85
C LEU A 140 21.42 -6.98 14.85
N GLY A 141 21.57 -5.74 15.28
CA GLY A 141 21.53 -4.58 14.38
C GLY A 141 22.72 -4.50 13.42
N ARG A 142 23.85 -5.13 13.77
CA ARG A 142 25.07 -5.23 12.93
C ARG A 142 25.82 -6.51 13.24
N PRO A 143 26.61 -7.07 12.32
CA PRO A 143 27.31 -8.35 12.52
C PRO A 143 28.21 -8.43 13.76
N SER A 144 28.87 -7.32 14.10
CA SER A 144 29.80 -7.24 15.23
C SER A 144 29.22 -6.53 16.47
N SER A 145 27.93 -6.24 16.45
CA SER A 145 27.26 -5.52 17.54
C SER A 145 26.97 -6.46 18.70
N GLN A 146 27.10 -5.92 19.92
CA GLN A 146 26.51 -6.56 21.10
C GLN A 146 25.05 -6.15 21.31
N LEU A 147 24.57 -5.19 20.51
CA LEU A 147 23.21 -4.69 20.59
C LEU A 147 22.26 -5.70 19.93
N VAL A 148 21.35 -6.23 20.73
CA VAL A 148 20.32 -7.15 20.29
C VAL A 148 19.10 -6.32 19.89
N ASP A 149 18.69 -6.44 18.63
CA ASP A 149 17.48 -5.79 18.11
C ASP A 149 16.22 -6.57 18.50
N ASP A 150 16.35 -7.91 18.51
CA ASP A 150 15.24 -8.81 18.78
C ASP A 150 15.74 -10.13 19.35
N GLN A 151 14.91 -10.79 20.19
CA GLN A 151 15.28 -12.05 20.84
C GLN A 151 14.06 -12.93 21.07
N GLU A 152 14.23 -14.21 20.79
CA GLU A 152 13.27 -15.26 21.13
C GLU A 152 13.93 -16.29 22.05
N LEU A 153 13.17 -16.77 23.03
CA LEU A 153 13.60 -17.77 23.99
C LEU A 153 12.62 -18.94 23.98
N PHE A 154 13.14 -20.11 23.62
CA PHE A 154 12.41 -21.39 23.63
C PHE A 154 12.92 -22.27 24.79
N GLU A 155 12.28 -22.17 25.96
CA GLU A 155 12.67 -22.94 27.15
C GLU A 155 12.11 -24.35 27.15
N GLY A 156 12.93 -25.34 27.45
CA GLY A 156 12.53 -26.74 27.66
C GLY A 156 11.85 -27.39 26.46
N VAL A 157 12.20 -26.96 25.24
CA VAL A 157 11.69 -27.61 24.02
C VAL A 157 12.31 -28.97 23.84
N SER A 158 11.56 -29.90 23.25
CA SER A 158 11.93 -31.32 23.11
C SER A 158 12.12 -31.71 21.64
N MET A 159 13.05 -32.63 21.41
CA MET A 159 13.20 -33.31 20.13
C MET A 159 12.19 -34.44 19.94
N ASN A 160 11.47 -34.84 20.99
CA ASN A 160 10.47 -35.88 20.93
C ASN A 160 9.13 -35.37 20.35
N PRO A 161 8.63 -35.91 19.21
CA PRO A 161 7.39 -35.45 18.61
C PRO A 161 6.13 -35.64 19.50
N ALA A 162 6.20 -36.53 20.50
CA ALA A 162 5.10 -36.75 21.44
C ALA A 162 5.13 -35.80 22.65
N ALA A 163 6.13 -34.95 22.77
CA ALA A 163 6.22 -33.99 23.87
C ALA A 163 5.31 -32.77 23.64
N GLU A 164 4.73 -32.27 24.73
CA GLU A 164 3.89 -31.05 24.71
C GLU A 164 4.58 -29.83 24.09
N ARG A 165 5.90 -29.72 24.26
CA ARG A 165 6.73 -28.66 23.68
C ARG A 165 7.68 -29.21 22.64
N PHE A 166 7.13 -29.76 21.58
CA PHE A 166 7.93 -30.22 20.44
C PHE A 166 8.59 -29.04 19.74
N VAL A 167 9.90 -29.15 19.43
CA VAL A 167 10.67 -28.06 18.85
C VAL A 167 10.11 -27.53 17.54
N VAL A 168 9.53 -28.40 16.72
CA VAL A 168 8.93 -28.01 15.43
C VAL A 168 7.73 -27.10 15.64
N ASP A 169 6.87 -27.42 16.60
CA ASP A 169 5.68 -26.60 16.91
C ASP A 169 6.10 -25.26 17.50
N ALA A 170 7.07 -25.26 18.41
CA ALA A 170 7.62 -24.03 18.98
C ALA A 170 8.25 -23.11 17.93
N LEU A 171 9.01 -23.67 16.98
CA LEU A 171 9.65 -22.90 15.90
C LEU A 171 8.64 -22.43 14.81
N ASN A 172 7.49 -23.05 14.68
CA ASN A 172 6.43 -22.57 13.79
C ASN A 172 5.87 -21.20 14.25
N GLU A 173 5.92 -20.93 15.56
CA GLU A 173 5.50 -19.65 16.16
C GLU A 173 6.60 -18.57 16.13
N SER A 174 7.84 -18.94 15.75
CA SER A 174 8.97 -18.00 15.68
C SER A 174 8.76 -16.93 14.61
N GLU A 175 9.06 -15.69 14.95
CA GLU A 175 9.11 -14.56 14.02
C GLU A 175 10.52 -14.35 13.43
N LEU A 176 11.56 -14.98 14.02
CA LEU A 176 12.95 -14.82 13.59
C LEU A 176 13.44 -15.95 12.69
N VAL A 177 13.06 -17.19 12.99
CA VAL A 177 13.58 -18.38 12.29
C VAL A 177 12.48 -19.39 11.96
N ARG A 178 12.80 -20.29 11.04
CA ARG A 178 12.01 -21.49 10.76
C ARG A 178 12.92 -22.70 10.61
N LEU A 179 12.38 -23.87 10.89
CA LEU A 179 13.09 -25.12 10.70
C LEU A 179 13.21 -25.46 9.21
N VAL A 180 14.38 -25.96 8.80
CA VAL A 180 14.65 -26.47 7.43
C VAL A 180 14.93 -27.95 7.47
N GLY A 181 14.12 -28.70 6.76
CA GLY A 181 14.21 -30.17 6.72
C GLY A 181 13.72 -30.85 8.00
N PRO A 182 13.94 -32.16 8.13
CA PRO A 182 13.53 -32.90 9.32
C PRO A 182 14.41 -32.54 10.52
N PRO A 183 13.84 -32.46 11.74
CA PRO A 183 14.62 -32.25 12.94
C PRO A 183 15.57 -33.45 13.19
N PRO A 184 16.78 -33.22 13.76
CA PRO A 184 17.69 -34.30 14.12
C PRO A 184 17.10 -35.14 15.27
N LEU A 185 17.56 -36.41 15.36
CA LEU A 185 17.08 -37.33 16.42
C LEU A 185 17.65 -36.95 17.81
N ALA A 186 18.85 -36.41 17.86
CA ALA A 186 19.49 -35.97 19.10
C ALA A 186 19.20 -34.49 19.34
N ARG A 187 19.14 -34.08 20.62
CA ARG A 187 19.04 -32.66 20.96
C ARG A 187 20.30 -31.93 20.46
N PRO A 188 20.19 -30.64 20.12
CA PRO A 188 21.33 -29.81 19.72
C PRO A 188 22.40 -29.73 20.83
N ASP A 189 23.68 -29.72 20.45
CA ASP A 189 24.80 -29.62 21.37
C ASP A 189 24.77 -28.23 22.08
N ALA A 190 25.06 -28.23 23.38
CA ALA A 190 25.09 -26.99 24.14
C ALA A 190 26.22 -26.08 23.64
N THR A 191 25.88 -24.83 23.36
CA THR A 191 26.84 -23.78 22.96
C THR A 191 27.43 -23.05 24.14
N ARG A 192 26.81 -23.18 25.33
CA ARG A 192 27.19 -22.49 26.56
C ARG A 192 28.47 -23.08 27.16
N SER A 193 29.41 -22.22 27.54
CA SER A 193 30.54 -22.60 28.33
C SER A 193 30.09 -23.09 29.72
N ALA A 194 30.65 -24.18 30.19
CA ALA A 194 30.35 -24.73 31.52
C ALA A 194 30.96 -23.89 32.69
N ARG A 195 31.71 -22.83 32.40
CA ARG A 195 32.40 -22.02 33.42
C ARG A 195 31.55 -20.82 33.82
N PRO A 196 31.22 -20.65 35.13
CA PRO A 196 30.51 -19.47 35.60
C PRO A 196 31.30 -18.19 35.30
N GLY A 197 30.64 -17.18 34.73
CA GLY A 197 31.21 -15.86 34.42
C GLY A 197 31.80 -15.71 33.01
N GLU A 198 31.87 -16.76 32.21
CA GLU A 198 32.20 -16.62 30.78
C GLU A 198 30.97 -16.15 29.98
N PRO A 199 31.18 -15.31 28.93
CA PRO A 199 30.09 -14.89 28.09
C PRO A 199 29.46 -16.10 27.38
N ILE A 200 28.14 -16.09 27.23
CA ILE A 200 27.41 -17.16 26.50
C ILE A 200 27.89 -17.16 25.07
N PRO A 201 28.46 -18.28 24.57
CA PRO A 201 28.87 -18.37 23.18
C PRO A 201 27.63 -18.51 22.30
N TYR A 202 27.59 -17.73 21.22
CA TYR A 202 26.57 -17.83 20.20
C TYR A 202 27.18 -18.35 18.90
N LEU A 203 26.42 -19.20 18.21
CA LEU A 203 26.72 -19.59 16.83
C LEU A 203 26.07 -18.57 15.88
N ALA A 204 26.88 -17.95 15.05
CA ALA A 204 26.39 -17.06 13.99
C ALA A 204 25.89 -17.88 12.79
N ALA A 205 25.12 -17.23 11.92
CA ALA A 205 24.68 -17.83 10.66
C ALA A 205 25.88 -18.36 9.84
N THR A 206 25.77 -19.61 9.39
CA THR A 206 26.79 -20.27 8.54
C THR A 206 26.74 -19.77 7.10
N VAL A 207 25.52 -19.41 6.62
CA VAL A 207 25.30 -18.70 5.37
C VAL A 207 24.60 -17.40 5.67
N PRO A 208 25.19 -16.25 5.33
CA PRO A 208 24.54 -14.96 5.54
C PRO A 208 23.34 -14.80 4.58
N GLY A 209 22.33 -14.09 5.02
CA GLY A 209 21.25 -13.67 4.14
C GLY A 209 21.72 -12.64 3.11
N THR A 210 20.98 -12.51 2.02
CA THR A 210 21.28 -11.56 0.94
C THR A 210 20.06 -10.75 0.54
N ASP A 211 20.27 -9.48 0.18
CA ASP A 211 19.20 -8.62 -0.31
C ASP A 211 18.82 -8.92 -1.78
N GLY A 212 19.50 -9.90 -2.40
CA GLY A 212 19.26 -10.30 -3.77
C GLY A 212 19.80 -9.31 -4.81
N GLU A 213 19.30 -9.47 -6.02
CA GLU A 213 19.66 -8.68 -7.19
C GLU A 213 18.81 -7.40 -7.29
N GLU A 214 19.08 -6.56 -8.28
CA GLU A 214 18.25 -5.41 -8.61
C GLU A 214 16.85 -5.85 -9.04
N LEU A 215 15.81 -5.06 -8.64
CA LEU A 215 14.44 -5.33 -9.06
C LEU A 215 14.28 -5.21 -10.56
N THR A 216 13.53 -6.13 -11.12
CA THR A 216 12.98 -6.06 -12.46
C THR A 216 11.50 -5.63 -12.41
N ASP A 217 10.95 -5.31 -13.57
CA ASP A 217 9.50 -5.06 -13.67
C ASP A 217 8.68 -6.26 -13.18
N TYR A 218 9.16 -7.49 -13.40
CA TYR A 218 8.46 -8.71 -13.00
C TYR A 218 8.39 -8.89 -11.48
N ASP A 219 9.43 -8.49 -10.74
CA ASP A 219 9.43 -8.55 -9.27
C ASP A 219 8.42 -7.58 -8.66
N VAL A 220 8.28 -6.40 -9.29
CA VAL A 220 7.29 -5.38 -8.88
C VAL A 220 5.88 -5.82 -9.22
N ILE A 221 5.66 -6.36 -10.43
CA ILE A 221 4.35 -6.83 -10.88
C ILE A 221 3.92 -8.05 -10.08
N GLY A 222 4.82 -9.02 -9.90
CA GLY A 222 4.54 -10.27 -9.21
C GLY A 222 3.58 -11.18 -9.96
N SER A 223 2.97 -12.09 -9.22
CA SER A 223 2.06 -13.13 -9.70
C SER A 223 0.69 -13.00 -9.03
N ASN A 224 -0.38 -12.95 -9.84
CA ASN A 224 -1.74 -12.93 -9.31
C ASN A 224 -2.11 -14.25 -8.62
N THR A 225 -1.62 -15.38 -9.11
CA THR A 225 -1.89 -16.70 -8.54
C THR A 225 -1.18 -16.94 -7.21
N GLU A 226 0.01 -16.38 -7.06
CA GLU A 226 0.81 -16.47 -5.83
C GLU A 226 0.54 -15.32 -4.87
N GLY A 227 -0.13 -14.26 -5.33
CA GLY A 227 -0.39 -13.05 -4.55
C GLY A 227 0.88 -12.31 -4.18
N THR A 228 1.83 -12.18 -5.14
CA THR A 228 3.12 -11.49 -4.94
C THR A 228 3.15 -10.14 -5.68
N GLY A 229 4.12 -9.29 -5.37
CA GLY A 229 4.27 -7.98 -5.98
C GLY A 229 3.05 -7.08 -5.77
N ILE A 230 2.57 -6.45 -6.85
CA ILE A 230 1.35 -5.60 -6.81
C ILE A 230 0.13 -6.39 -6.35
N PHE A 231 0.03 -7.69 -6.71
CA PHE A 231 -1.11 -8.53 -6.35
C PHE A 231 -1.14 -8.94 -4.87
N ALA A 232 -0.05 -8.76 -4.13
CA ALA A 232 -0.09 -8.90 -2.67
C ALA A 232 -1.13 -7.96 -2.03
N LEU A 233 -1.37 -6.80 -2.64
CA LEU A 233 -2.38 -5.83 -2.20
C LEU A 233 -3.83 -6.32 -2.36
N ASP A 234 -4.09 -7.43 -3.03
CA ASP A 234 -5.44 -8.02 -3.09
C ASP A 234 -5.92 -8.55 -1.73
N ARG A 235 -4.99 -8.75 -0.77
CA ARG A 235 -5.30 -9.03 0.63
C ARG A 235 -5.76 -7.80 1.43
N CYS A 236 -5.59 -6.59 0.88
CA CYS A 236 -6.03 -5.35 1.51
C CYS A 236 -7.47 -5.04 1.08
N GLU A 237 -8.31 -4.68 2.02
CA GLU A 237 -9.67 -4.24 1.72
C GLU A 237 -9.68 -2.97 0.87
N GLN A 238 -8.83 -2.00 1.23
CA GLN A 238 -8.77 -0.68 0.59
C GLN A 238 -7.33 -0.30 0.20
N VAL A 239 -7.19 0.24 -1.02
CA VAL A 239 -6.00 0.95 -1.50
C VAL A 239 -6.49 2.12 -2.35
N ASP A 240 -6.11 3.34 -1.98
CA ASP A 240 -6.51 4.57 -2.66
C ASP A 240 -5.44 5.11 -3.58
N LEU A 241 -4.20 5.06 -3.11
CA LEU A 241 -3.03 5.48 -3.85
C LEU A 241 -2.00 4.36 -3.85
N LEU A 242 -1.37 4.16 -4.99
CA LEU A 242 -0.26 3.24 -5.18
C LEU A 242 1.00 4.03 -5.51
N CYS A 243 2.05 3.84 -4.72
CA CYS A 243 3.37 4.42 -4.93
C CYS A 243 4.38 3.29 -5.16
N ILE A 244 5.14 3.38 -6.24
CA ILE A 244 6.24 2.46 -6.55
C ILE A 244 7.48 3.32 -6.76
N PRO A 245 8.18 3.73 -5.66
CA PRO A 245 9.31 4.64 -5.77
C PRO A 245 10.41 4.04 -6.64
N SER A 246 10.83 4.79 -7.66
CA SER A 246 11.90 4.36 -8.56
C SER A 246 13.20 4.12 -7.79
N PRO A 247 13.94 3.03 -8.08
CA PRO A 247 15.24 2.79 -7.47
C PRO A 247 16.25 3.92 -7.77
N PRO A 248 17.31 4.08 -6.95
CA PRO A 248 18.35 5.08 -7.20
C PRO A 248 18.98 4.91 -8.60
N GLY A 249 18.98 6.01 -9.37
CA GLY A 249 19.61 6.07 -10.70
C GLY A 249 18.95 5.22 -11.79
N ARG A 250 17.77 4.66 -11.55
CA ARG A 250 17.12 3.73 -12.48
C ARG A 250 15.60 3.93 -12.51
N ASP A 251 15.05 3.85 -13.71
CA ASP A 251 13.60 3.89 -13.92
C ASP A 251 12.98 2.49 -13.84
N LEU A 252 11.75 2.42 -13.38
CA LEU A 252 10.88 1.28 -13.62
C LEU A 252 10.41 1.29 -15.07
N GLY A 253 10.28 0.12 -15.66
CA GLY A 253 9.92 -0.02 -17.07
C GLY A 253 8.45 0.32 -17.38
N SER A 254 8.14 0.37 -18.67
CA SER A 254 6.78 0.57 -19.15
C SER A 254 5.83 -0.56 -18.74
N THR A 255 6.36 -1.78 -18.56
CA THR A 255 5.57 -2.95 -18.14
C THR A 255 5.02 -2.77 -16.74
N SER A 256 5.85 -2.29 -15.78
CA SER A 256 5.41 -1.94 -14.42
C SER A 256 4.34 -0.86 -14.45
N PHE A 257 4.52 0.19 -15.27
CA PHE A 257 3.51 1.25 -15.41
C PHE A 257 2.17 0.72 -15.89
N VAL A 258 2.15 -0.10 -16.96
CA VAL A 258 0.91 -0.68 -17.51
C VAL A 258 0.23 -1.61 -16.50
N ALA A 259 1.00 -2.47 -15.83
CA ALA A 259 0.45 -3.36 -14.83
C ALA A 259 -0.14 -2.60 -13.63
N ALA A 260 0.60 -1.61 -13.11
CA ALA A 260 0.16 -0.77 -11.99
C ALA A 260 -1.09 0.05 -12.33
N THR A 261 -1.17 0.63 -13.53
CA THR A 261 -2.36 1.39 -13.95
C THR A 261 -3.58 0.51 -14.12
N ARG A 262 -3.43 -0.70 -14.71
CA ARG A 262 -4.52 -1.68 -14.80
C ARG A 262 -4.98 -2.15 -13.42
N TYR A 263 -4.04 -2.38 -12.51
CA TYR A 263 -4.36 -2.72 -11.12
C TYR A 263 -5.15 -1.59 -10.46
N CYS A 264 -4.66 -0.34 -10.56
CA CYS A 264 -5.35 0.83 -10.02
C CYS A 264 -6.74 1.04 -10.63
N GLU A 265 -6.91 0.81 -11.94
CA GLU A 265 -8.22 0.91 -12.59
C GLU A 265 -9.21 -0.11 -12.01
N ARG A 266 -8.78 -1.37 -11.84
CA ARG A 266 -9.59 -2.43 -11.21
C ARG A 266 -9.98 -2.10 -9.78
N ARG A 267 -9.03 -1.56 -8.99
CA ARG A 267 -9.19 -1.24 -7.56
C ARG A 267 -9.74 0.17 -7.30
N ARG A 268 -10.01 0.96 -8.36
CA ARG A 268 -10.38 2.39 -8.26
C ARG A 268 -9.39 3.22 -7.46
N ALA A 269 -8.11 2.86 -7.55
CA ALA A 269 -6.98 3.55 -6.96
C ALA A 269 -6.32 4.49 -7.97
N LEU A 270 -5.38 5.32 -7.52
CA LEU A 270 -4.53 6.16 -8.36
C LEU A 270 -3.06 5.77 -8.19
N LEU A 271 -2.36 5.60 -9.30
CA LEU A 271 -0.93 5.42 -9.33
C LEU A 271 -0.23 6.79 -9.23
N VAL A 272 0.57 6.98 -8.21
CA VAL A 272 1.51 8.12 -8.10
C VAL A 272 2.83 7.68 -8.71
N TRP A 273 3.07 8.05 -9.97
CA TRP A 273 4.24 7.64 -10.72
C TRP A 273 5.33 8.67 -10.64
N ASP A 274 6.55 8.25 -10.27
CA ASP A 274 7.68 9.15 -10.22
C ASP A 274 8.20 9.49 -11.63
N PRO A 275 8.66 10.74 -11.86
CA PRO A 275 9.20 11.15 -13.14
C PRO A 275 10.49 10.37 -13.45
N PRO A 276 10.71 9.95 -14.71
CA PRO A 276 11.92 9.28 -15.14
C PRO A 276 13.20 10.06 -14.82
N TRP A 277 14.30 9.35 -14.57
CA TRP A 277 15.61 9.97 -14.30
C TRP A 277 16.10 10.83 -15.47
N SER A 278 15.72 10.49 -16.68
CA SER A 278 16.02 11.25 -17.90
C SER A 278 15.36 12.65 -17.96
N TRP A 279 14.35 12.93 -17.09
CA TRP A 279 13.75 14.26 -17.03
C TRP A 279 14.62 15.21 -16.20
N SER A 280 15.75 15.59 -16.76
CA SER A 280 16.76 16.44 -16.13
C SER A 280 16.50 17.93 -16.26
N SER A 281 15.44 18.33 -16.95
CA SER A 281 15.00 19.72 -17.10
C SER A 281 13.51 19.79 -17.44
N PRO A 282 12.84 20.95 -17.27
CA PRO A 282 11.45 21.12 -17.69
C PRO A 282 11.22 20.78 -19.18
N SER A 283 12.15 21.15 -20.05
CA SER A 283 12.08 20.84 -21.48
C SER A 283 12.24 19.34 -21.75
N ALA A 284 13.13 18.66 -21.04
CA ALA A 284 13.29 17.21 -21.13
C ALA A 284 12.03 16.47 -20.64
N ALA A 285 11.39 16.98 -19.58
CA ALA A 285 10.12 16.43 -19.08
C ALA A 285 8.99 16.62 -20.10
N LEU A 286 8.88 17.78 -20.74
CA LEU A 286 7.89 18.04 -21.80
C LEU A 286 8.11 17.16 -23.03
N LEU A 287 9.35 16.92 -23.42
CA LEU A 287 9.67 15.99 -24.51
C LEU A 287 9.34 14.55 -24.09
N GLY A 288 9.78 14.16 -22.90
CA GLY A 288 9.60 12.81 -22.38
C GLY A 288 8.14 12.40 -22.26
N ILE A 289 7.26 13.28 -21.73
CA ILE A 289 5.83 12.94 -21.63
C ILE A 289 5.15 12.83 -23.01
N ARG A 290 5.55 13.64 -23.98
CA ARG A 290 5.00 13.59 -25.33
C ARG A 290 5.42 12.34 -26.12
N THR A 291 6.62 11.84 -25.85
CA THR A 291 7.17 10.63 -26.50
C THR A 291 6.83 9.35 -25.76
N SER A 292 6.40 9.45 -24.49
CA SER A 292 6.01 8.28 -23.70
C SER A 292 4.57 7.86 -24.02
N ALA A 293 4.36 6.55 -24.20
CA ALA A 293 3.01 5.98 -24.31
C ALA A 293 2.27 5.88 -22.95
N ARG A 294 2.69 6.69 -21.96
CA ARG A 294 2.18 6.62 -20.58
C ARG A 294 0.96 7.53 -20.40
N ALA A 295 -0.17 7.14 -21.00
CA ALA A 295 -1.44 7.83 -20.80
C ALA A 295 -2.36 6.96 -19.92
N SER A 296 -2.87 7.51 -18.82
CA SER A 296 -3.85 6.84 -17.96
C SER A 296 -4.61 7.85 -17.10
N ARG A 297 -5.92 7.68 -17.00
CA ARG A 297 -6.76 8.43 -16.05
C ARG A 297 -6.50 8.03 -14.59
N CYS A 298 -5.97 6.83 -14.37
CA CYS A 298 -5.67 6.28 -13.04
C CYS A 298 -4.21 6.49 -12.63
N ALA A 299 -3.47 7.41 -13.28
CA ALA A 299 -2.11 7.74 -12.91
C ALA A 299 -1.90 9.25 -12.89
N LEU A 300 -0.96 9.68 -12.07
CA LEU A 300 -0.49 11.06 -11.99
C LEU A 300 1.02 11.09 -11.78
N THR A 301 1.65 12.21 -12.14
CA THR A 301 3.07 12.44 -11.87
C THR A 301 3.31 13.91 -11.50
N TYR A 302 4.32 14.13 -10.65
CA TYR A 302 4.79 15.45 -10.25
C TYR A 302 6.27 15.60 -10.58
N PHE A 303 6.62 16.69 -11.22
CA PHE A 303 7.99 17.06 -11.58
C PHE A 303 8.41 18.35 -10.84
N PRO A 304 9.64 18.44 -10.42
CA PRO A 304 10.73 17.47 -10.45
C PRO A 304 10.73 16.55 -9.23
N ARG A 305 11.76 15.71 -9.11
CA ARG A 305 12.13 15.03 -7.87
C ARG A 305 12.46 16.05 -6.78
N VAL A 306 12.47 15.59 -5.53
CA VAL A 306 12.76 16.44 -4.36
C VAL A 306 14.10 16.03 -3.71
N ARG A 307 14.75 16.98 -3.04
CA ARG A 307 15.99 16.72 -2.29
C ARG A 307 16.01 17.51 -0.98
N PRO A 308 16.76 17.08 0.04
CA PRO A 308 17.00 17.89 1.22
C PRO A 308 17.73 19.19 0.84
N ARG A 309 17.35 20.30 1.46
CA ARG A 309 18.05 21.57 1.29
C ARG A 309 19.46 21.47 1.88
N GLY A 310 20.47 21.85 1.10
CA GLY A 310 21.88 21.83 1.52
C GLY A 310 22.57 20.47 1.36
N ASP A 311 21.89 19.45 0.84
CA ASP A 311 22.54 18.20 0.48
C ASP A 311 23.37 18.39 -0.79
N VAL A 312 24.69 18.20 -0.64
CA VAL A 312 25.64 18.31 -1.74
C VAL A 312 26.25 16.92 -1.95
N GLY A 313 25.81 16.27 -3.02
CA GLY A 313 26.45 15.06 -3.53
C GLY A 313 25.71 13.72 -3.33
N ARG A 314 24.94 13.50 -2.25
CA ARG A 314 24.30 12.20 -2.04
C ARG A 314 22.97 12.04 -2.79
N TYR A 315 22.17 13.11 -2.81
CA TYR A 315 20.86 13.14 -3.48
C TYR A 315 20.75 14.35 -4.43
N GLU A 316 21.83 14.71 -5.09
CA GLU A 316 21.91 15.87 -5.98
C GLU A 316 20.86 15.78 -7.10
N GLU A 317 20.66 14.60 -7.68
CA GLU A 317 19.64 14.36 -8.70
C GLU A 317 18.20 14.25 -8.13
N GLY A 318 18.07 14.30 -6.80
CA GLY A 318 16.81 14.20 -6.08
C GLY A 318 16.38 12.77 -5.78
N MET A 319 15.31 12.67 -4.99
CA MET A 319 14.63 11.43 -4.64
C MET A 319 13.23 11.43 -5.26
N PRO A 320 12.61 10.25 -5.46
CA PRO A 320 11.21 10.14 -5.85
C PRO A 320 10.29 10.99 -4.96
N ALA A 321 9.36 11.69 -5.58
CA ALA A 321 8.43 12.58 -4.89
C ALA A 321 7.09 11.91 -4.54
N SER A 322 6.88 10.66 -4.95
CA SER A 322 5.62 9.94 -4.78
C SER A 322 5.12 9.91 -3.33
N GLY A 323 6.00 9.77 -2.34
CA GLY A 323 5.63 9.82 -0.93
C GLY A 323 5.14 11.20 -0.49
N VAL A 324 5.82 12.28 -0.91
CA VAL A 324 5.39 13.66 -0.68
C VAL A 324 4.00 13.89 -1.26
N VAL A 325 3.84 13.55 -2.54
CA VAL A 325 2.58 13.70 -3.27
C VAL A 325 1.44 12.94 -2.60
N ALA A 326 1.68 11.69 -2.25
CA ALA A 326 0.69 10.86 -1.57
C ALA A 326 0.27 11.43 -0.20
N GLY A 327 1.23 11.98 0.56
CA GLY A 327 0.94 12.63 1.85
C GLY A 327 0.12 13.91 1.70
N LEU A 328 0.44 14.74 0.70
CA LEU A 328 -0.33 15.95 0.39
C LEU A 328 -1.75 15.60 -0.09
N LEU A 329 -1.91 14.56 -0.93
CA LEU A 329 -3.21 14.08 -1.36
C LEU A 329 -4.03 13.51 -0.20
N ALA A 330 -3.43 12.72 0.68
CA ALA A 330 -4.11 12.20 1.88
C ALA A 330 -4.57 13.32 2.81
N ARG A 331 -3.79 14.39 2.96
CA ARG A 331 -4.19 15.58 3.73
C ARG A 331 -5.34 16.33 3.05
N ARG A 332 -5.34 16.45 1.71
CA ARG A 332 -6.42 17.01 0.92
C ARG A 332 -7.72 16.21 1.10
N ASP A 333 -7.61 14.90 1.12
CA ASP A 333 -8.78 14.01 1.24
C ASP A 333 -9.54 14.19 2.54
N ARG A 334 -8.87 14.46 3.64
CA ARG A 334 -9.55 14.77 4.92
C ARG A 334 -10.46 15.98 4.88
N ARG A 335 -10.29 16.84 3.87
CA ARG A 335 -11.20 17.98 3.59
C ARG A 335 -12.25 17.67 2.52
N GLY A 336 -12.30 16.43 2.06
CA GLY A 336 -13.03 16.00 0.87
C GLY A 336 -12.12 16.03 -0.36
N ALA A 337 -11.99 14.91 -1.05
CA ALA A 337 -11.03 14.66 -2.14
C ALA A 337 -11.08 15.66 -3.32
N TRP A 338 -12.06 16.52 -3.35
CA TRP A 338 -12.36 17.52 -4.37
C TRP A 338 -11.85 18.94 -4.06
N HIS A 339 -11.52 19.25 -2.80
CA HIS A 339 -11.05 20.58 -2.42
C HIS A 339 -9.56 20.74 -2.67
N GLU A 340 -9.18 21.91 -3.18
CA GLU A 340 -7.77 22.31 -3.26
C GLU A 340 -7.25 22.68 -1.86
N LEU A 341 -5.98 22.34 -1.59
CA LEU A 341 -5.33 22.76 -0.36
C LEU A 341 -4.93 24.25 -0.45
N PRO A 342 -5.16 25.05 0.61
CA PRO A 342 -4.60 26.41 0.69
C PRO A 342 -3.08 26.41 0.51
N GLY A 343 -2.51 27.53 0.05
CA GLY A 343 -1.11 27.66 -0.34
C GLY A 343 -0.09 27.11 0.67
N GLU A 344 -0.21 27.46 1.96
CA GLU A 344 0.68 26.93 3.02
C GLU A 344 0.53 25.43 3.25
N GLU A 345 -0.68 24.91 3.16
CA GLU A 345 -0.96 23.48 3.33
C GLU A 345 -0.50 22.66 2.13
N SER A 346 -0.33 23.26 0.97
CA SER A 346 0.25 22.63 -0.22
C SER A 346 1.77 22.73 -0.28
N SER A 347 2.43 23.26 0.76
CA SER A 347 3.88 23.45 0.80
C SER A 347 4.64 22.17 1.19
N LEU A 348 5.88 22.07 0.66
CA LEU A 348 6.81 21.01 1.04
C LEU A 348 7.29 21.21 2.49
N LYS A 349 7.30 20.10 3.25
CA LYS A 349 7.81 20.04 4.63
C LYS A 349 9.15 19.30 4.68
N GLY A 350 9.80 19.29 5.87
CA GLY A 350 11.02 18.51 6.10
C GLY A 350 12.26 19.07 5.41
N ASN A 351 12.33 20.37 5.24
CA ASN A 351 13.47 21.03 4.59
C ASN A 351 13.74 20.49 3.15
N LEU A 352 12.69 20.05 2.46
CA LEU A 352 12.77 19.59 1.08
C LEU A 352 12.71 20.76 0.09
N VAL A 353 13.44 20.59 -0.99
CA VAL A 353 13.39 21.49 -2.15
C VAL A 353 13.30 20.69 -3.45
N PRO A 354 12.74 21.26 -4.53
CA PRO A 354 12.82 20.63 -5.84
C PRO A 354 14.28 20.44 -6.27
N ALA A 355 14.61 19.30 -6.84
CA ALA A 355 15.95 19.06 -7.37
C ALA A 355 16.27 19.96 -8.57
N ILE A 356 15.24 20.41 -9.29
CA ILE A 356 15.31 21.26 -10.47
C ILE A 356 14.30 22.40 -10.27
N GLU A 357 14.68 23.63 -10.59
CA GLU A 357 13.74 24.74 -10.53
C GLU A 357 12.80 24.74 -11.74
N VAL A 358 11.52 24.95 -11.48
CA VAL A 358 10.47 25.06 -12.50
C VAL A 358 9.82 26.44 -12.35
N ASP A 359 9.91 27.25 -13.39
CA ASP A 359 9.23 28.54 -13.45
C ASP A 359 7.75 28.39 -13.85
N ALA A 360 6.98 29.46 -13.68
CA ALA A 360 5.55 29.45 -13.94
C ALA A 360 5.17 29.12 -15.40
N PRO A 361 5.87 29.63 -16.45
CA PRO A 361 5.60 29.23 -17.83
C PRO A 361 5.82 27.74 -18.09
N HIS A 362 6.90 27.16 -17.58
CA HIS A 362 7.16 25.74 -17.71
C HIS A 362 6.16 24.89 -16.91
N ALA A 363 5.79 25.32 -15.70
CA ALA A 363 4.77 24.64 -14.90
C ALA A 363 3.42 24.55 -15.64
N LEU A 364 2.99 25.65 -16.26
CA LEU A 364 1.77 25.69 -17.08
C LEU A 364 1.87 24.77 -18.32
N ALA A 365 3.03 24.74 -18.96
CA ALA A 365 3.25 23.88 -20.13
C ALA A 365 3.24 22.39 -19.73
N LEU A 366 3.87 22.05 -18.61
CA LEU A 366 3.85 20.70 -18.03
C LEU A 366 2.42 20.26 -17.68
N GLN A 367 1.65 21.12 -16.99
CA GLN A 367 0.27 20.84 -16.63
C GLN A 367 -0.62 20.58 -17.86
N ARG A 368 -0.45 21.37 -18.93
CA ARG A 368 -1.15 21.14 -20.20
C ARG A 368 -0.79 19.78 -20.81
N ALA A 369 0.43 19.31 -20.59
CA ALA A 369 0.90 18.00 -21.03
C ALA A 369 0.52 16.84 -20.10
N GLY A 370 -0.12 17.10 -18.94
CA GLY A 370 -0.54 16.08 -17.97
C GLY A 370 0.47 15.85 -16.83
N VAL A 371 1.45 16.73 -16.67
CA VAL A 371 2.48 16.65 -15.61
C VAL A 371 2.27 17.79 -14.61
N ASN A 372 2.07 17.45 -13.34
CA ASN A 372 1.98 18.43 -12.26
C ASN A 372 3.39 18.87 -11.83
N ALA A 373 3.50 19.99 -11.12
CA ALA A 373 4.80 20.56 -10.77
C ALA A 373 4.91 21.02 -9.32
N PHE A 374 6.14 20.95 -8.78
CA PHE A 374 6.53 21.71 -7.60
C PHE A 374 7.11 23.04 -8.04
N VAL A 375 6.51 24.13 -7.59
CA VAL A 375 6.89 25.50 -7.99
C VAL A 375 7.22 26.32 -6.77
N ARG A 376 8.27 27.12 -6.85
CA ARG A 376 8.60 28.10 -5.83
C ARG A 376 7.68 29.31 -5.99
N THR A 377 6.83 29.58 -5.02
CA THR A 377 5.90 30.71 -5.01
C THR A 377 6.49 31.93 -4.29
N GLU A 378 7.26 31.68 -3.23
CA GLU A 378 7.93 32.73 -2.44
C GLU A 378 9.33 32.24 -2.03
N PRO A 379 10.23 33.13 -1.58
CA PRO A 379 11.52 32.71 -1.06
C PRO A 379 11.38 31.69 0.06
N GLY A 380 11.82 30.46 -0.21
CA GLY A 380 11.76 29.35 0.74
C GLY A 380 10.47 28.54 0.73
N VAL A 381 9.41 28.97 0.05
CA VAL A 381 8.13 28.27 -0.04
C VAL A 381 8.01 27.57 -1.40
N VAL A 382 7.87 26.26 -1.37
CA VAL A 382 7.62 25.44 -2.56
C VAL A 382 6.24 24.83 -2.44
N THR A 383 5.38 25.07 -3.41
CA THR A 383 4.01 24.61 -3.43
C THR A 383 3.79 23.52 -4.46
N PHE A 384 2.84 22.68 -4.14
CA PHE A 384 2.26 21.65 -4.97
C PHE A 384 1.29 22.31 -5.97
N GLN A 385 1.61 22.29 -7.24
CA GLN A 385 0.85 22.95 -8.28
C GLN A 385 0.41 21.99 -9.37
N GLY A 386 -0.86 22.09 -9.73
CA GLY A 386 -1.50 21.21 -10.72
C GLY A 386 -2.47 20.22 -10.10
N ASP A 387 -3.47 19.84 -10.87
CA ASP A 387 -4.53 18.91 -10.51
C ASP A 387 -4.90 18.05 -11.74
N VAL A 388 -3.87 17.51 -12.41
CA VAL A 388 -4.08 16.76 -13.65
C VAL A 388 -3.58 15.33 -13.54
N SER A 389 -4.38 14.41 -14.11
CA SER A 389 -3.96 13.03 -14.33
C SER A 389 -3.13 12.90 -15.61
N LEU A 390 -2.51 11.75 -15.81
CA LEU A 390 -1.84 11.39 -17.08
C LEU A 390 -2.81 11.01 -18.20
N ALA A 391 -4.11 11.31 -18.08
CA ALA A 391 -5.04 11.18 -19.20
C ALA A 391 -4.56 12.08 -20.34
N GLY A 392 -4.23 11.47 -21.46
CA GLY A 392 -3.69 12.19 -22.61
C GLY A 392 -4.69 13.20 -23.19
N PRO A 393 -4.24 14.16 -24.03
CA PRO A 393 -5.11 15.15 -24.68
C PRO A 393 -6.19 14.55 -25.59
N GLY A 394 -6.06 13.27 -25.95
CA GLY A 394 -7.05 12.51 -26.70
C GLY A 394 -8.12 11.81 -25.85
N CYS A 395 -8.13 12.03 -24.53
CA CYS A 395 -9.21 11.54 -23.67
C CYS A 395 -10.50 12.30 -24.06
N ALA A 396 -11.46 11.58 -24.64
CA ALA A 396 -12.71 12.15 -25.16
C ALA A 396 -13.53 12.87 -24.09
N GLU A 397 -13.34 12.49 -22.84
CA GLU A 397 -14.01 13.05 -21.67
C GLU A 397 -13.02 13.88 -20.86
N GLY A 398 -12.97 15.20 -21.11
CA GLY A 398 -11.98 16.14 -20.54
C GLY A 398 -11.92 16.17 -19.01
N TRP A 399 -13.00 15.84 -18.31
CA TRP A 399 -13.08 15.78 -16.84
C TRP A 399 -12.15 14.73 -16.20
N TRP A 400 -11.87 13.59 -16.88
CA TRP A 400 -10.92 12.58 -16.38
C TRP A 400 -9.49 13.09 -16.24
N ARG A 401 -9.20 14.25 -16.77
CA ARG A 401 -7.92 14.92 -16.58
C ARG A 401 -7.80 15.56 -15.20
N ARG A 402 -8.91 15.86 -14.52
CA ARG A 402 -8.89 16.50 -13.21
C ARG A 402 -8.84 15.46 -12.09
N LEU A 403 -7.79 15.54 -11.25
CA LEU A 403 -7.62 14.60 -10.14
C LEU A 403 -8.77 14.68 -9.14
N GLY A 404 -9.31 15.88 -8.88
CA GLY A 404 -10.48 16.07 -8.02
C GLY A 404 -11.67 15.23 -8.49
N VAL A 405 -11.98 15.25 -9.79
CA VAL A 405 -13.07 14.43 -10.38
C VAL A 405 -12.80 12.94 -10.27
N VAL A 406 -11.57 12.51 -10.61
CA VAL A 406 -11.18 11.10 -10.53
C VAL A 406 -11.30 10.58 -9.10
N ARG A 407 -10.82 11.36 -8.12
CA ARG A 407 -10.85 10.98 -6.70
C ARG A 407 -12.24 10.98 -6.12
N LEU A 408 -13.05 12.02 -6.41
CA LEU A 408 -14.46 12.07 -6.02
C LEU A 408 -15.21 10.86 -6.58
N THR A 409 -15.01 10.55 -7.86
CA THR A 409 -15.64 9.39 -8.48
C THR A 409 -15.24 8.09 -7.78
N SER A 410 -13.93 7.88 -7.55
CA SER A 410 -13.45 6.69 -6.85
C SER A 410 -14.02 6.59 -5.43
N PHE A 411 -14.11 7.70 -4.71
CA PHE A 411 -14.68 7.75 -3.37
C PHE A 411 -16.17 7.41 -3.37
N VAL A 412 -16.97 8.03 -4.25
CA VAL A 412 -18.41 7.78 -4.37
C VAL A 412 -18.67 6.31 -4.70
N LEU A 413 -17.99 5.78 -5.73
CA LEU A 413 -18.23 4.41 -6.17
C LEU A 413 -17.88 3.38 -5.10
N ARG A 414 -16.74 3.55 -4.40
CA ARG A 414 -16.35 2.63 -3.33
C ARG A 414 -17.25 2.72 -2.11
N SER A 415 -17.61 3.94 -1.72
CA SER A 415 -18.50 4.13 -0.58
C SER A 415 -19.83 3.45 -0.81
N ILE A 416 -20.44 3.65 -1.97
CA ILE A 416 -21.69 2.97 -2.33
C ILE A 416 -21.47 1.45 -2.34
N GLU A 417 -20.47 0.92 -3.04
CA GLU A 417 -20.20 -0.52 -3.12
C GLU A 417 -20.00 -1.16 -1.74
N HIS A 418 -19.23 -0.50 -0.85
CA HIS A 418 -18.94 -1.05 0.48
C HIS A 418 -20.16 -1.02 1.40
N TYR A 419 -20.84 0.11 1.47
CA TYR A 419 -21.94 0.31 2.42
C TYR A 419 -23.31 -0.20 1.93
N THR A 420 -23.41 -0.71 0.70
CA THR A 420 -24.63 -1.35 0.18
C THR A 420 -24.54 -2.88 0.12
N ARG A 421 -23.50 -3.50 0.69
CA ARG A 421 -23.35 -4.97 0.72
C ARG A 421 -24.46 -5.70 1.48
N TRP A 422 -25.15 -5.03 2.38
CA TRP A 422 -26.28 -5.56 3.11
C TRP A 422 -27.44 -6.00 2.20
N VAL A 423 -27.50 -5.48 0.96
CA VAL A 423 -28.49 -5.90 -0.06
C VAL A 423 -28.50 -7.41 -0.29
N PHE A 424 -27.36 -8.08 -0.12
CA PHE A 424 -27.25 -9.53 -0.29
C PHE A 424 -27.78 -10.34 0.90
N ALA A 425 -28.01 -9.72 2.05
CA ALA A 425 -28.45 -10.39 3.27
C ALA A 425 -29.98 -10.32 3.48
N ALA A 426 -30.70 -9.62 2.62
CA ALA A 426 -32.10 -9.26 2.88
C ALA A 426 -33.11 -10.12 2.11
N GLU A 427 -34.21 -10.48 2.79
CA GLU A 427 -35.20 -11.45 2.31
C GLU A 427 -36.30 -10.89 1.39
N ARG A 428 -36.43 -9.56 1.25
CA ARG A 428 -37.55 -8.92 0.50
C ARG A 428 -37.09 -7.89 -0.52
N PRO A 429 -37.08 -8.21 -1.82
CA PRO A 429 -36.54 -7.32 -2.86
C PRO A 429 -37.25 -5.96 -3.02
N GLU A 430 -38.56 -5.85 -2.76
CA GLU A 430 -39.30 -4.61 -3.04
C GLU A 430 -39.09 -3.51 -1.97
N GLU A 431 -38.97 -3.89 -0.69
CA GLU A 431 -38.66 -2.95 0.40
C GLU A 431 -37.21 -2.48 0.31
N LEU A 432 -36.31 -3.37 -0.11
CA LEU A 432 -34.89 -3.14 -0.34
C LEU A 432 -34.57 -2.00 -1.32
N VAL A 433 -35.34 -1.93 -2.40
CA VAL A 433 -35.13 -0.92 -3.45
C VAL A 433 -35.30 0.48 -2.88
N ILE A 434 -36.32 0.69 -2.05
CA ILE A 434 -36.63 2.00 -1.43
C ILE A 434 -35.54 2.40 -0.42
N ASP A 435 -35.11 1.45 0.43
CA ASP A 435 -34.08 1.72 1.43
C ASP A 435 -32.71 1.97 0.80
N LEU A 436 -32.38 1.23 -0.25
CA LEU A 436 -31.15 1.41 -1.02
C LEU A 436 -31.12 2.79 -1.71
N GLU A 437 -32.21 3.18 -2.37
CA GLU A 437 -32.31 4.52 -2.97
C GLU A 437 -32.17 5.61 -1.90
N ARG A 438 -32.87 5.48 -0.77
CA ARG A 438 -32.85 6.44 0.32
C ARG A 438 -31.46 6.59 0.93
N GLN A 439 -30.77 5.49 1.21
CA GLN A 439 -29.42 5.52 1.79
C GLN A 439 -28.43 6.24 0.87
N VAL A 440 -28.42 5.88 -0.41
CA VAL A 440 -27.51 6.48 -1.39
C VAL A 440 -27.89 7.93 -1.69
N TRP A 441 -29.18 8.25 -1.73
CA TRP A 441 -29.67 9.62 -1.89
C TRP A 441 -29.19 10.52 -0.75
N ILE A 442 -29.32 10.09 0.51
CA ILE A 442 -28.86 10.83 1.69
C ILE A 442 -27.34 11.06 1.62
N PHE A 443 -26.58 10.05 1.22
CA PHE A 443 -25.14 10.16 1.05
C PHE A 443 -24.77 11.25 0.03
N LEU A 444 -25.36 11.23 -1.16
CA LEU A 444 -25.09 12.20 -2.21
C LEU A 444 -25.59 13.60 -1.86
N ALA A 445 -26.73 13.73 -1.19
CA ALA A 445 -27.23 15.00 -0.70
C ALA A 445 -26.26 15.65 0.29
N ARG A 446 -25.72 14.88 1.24
CA ARG A 446 -24.70 15.36 2.17
C ARG A 446 -23.38 15.74 1.48
N LEU A 447 -22.99 15.03 0.41
CA LEU A 447 -21.84 15.43 -0.41
C LEU A 447 -22.08 16.76 -1.12
N GLN A 448 -23.29 16.99 -1.59
CA GLN A 448 -23.66 18.26 -2.22
C GLN A 448 -23.70 19.42 -1.21
N GLU A 449 -24.22 19.22 -0.01
CA GLU A 449 -24.16 20.18 1.09
C GLU A 449 -22.72 20.60 1.43
N ARG A 450 -21.77 19.69 1.26
CA ARG A 450 -20.33 19.95 1.41
C ARG A 450 -19.66 20.54 0.16
N ALA A 451 -20.44 20.95 -0.85
CA ALA A 451 -19.97 21.46 -2.13
C ALA A 451 -19.06 20.49 -2.92
N ALA A 452 -19.22 19.19 -2.69
CA ALA A 452 -18.52 18.15 -3.45
C ALA A 452 -19.11 17.95 -4.85
N LEU A 453 -20.42 18.16 -5.00
CA LEU A 453 -21.14 18.03 -6.24
C LEU A 453 -21.52 19.40 -6.77
N ALA A 454 -21.53 19.56 -8.09
CA ALA A 454 -21.92 20.79 -8.74
C ALA A 454 -23.44 20.97 -8.71
N GLY A 455 -23.90 22.23 -8.64
CA GLY A 455 -25.31 22.61 -8.62
C GLY A 455 -25.78 23.07 -7.24
N SER A 456 -26.80 23.92 -7.24
CA SER A 456 -27.39 24.53 -6.02
C SER A 456 -28.60 23.73 -5.49
N ALA A 457 -29.17 22.84 -6.30
CA ALA A 457 -30.29 22.00 -5.93
C ALA A 457 -29.97 20.51 -6.20
N PRO A 458 -30.55 19.57 -5.42
CA PRO A 458 -30.27 18.14 -5.55
C PRO A 458 -30.43 17.58 -6.97
N ASP A 459 -31.46 17.99 -7.69
CA ASP A 459 -31.75 17.56 -9.07
C ASP A 459 -30.70 18.02 -10.09
N GLN A 460 -29.94 19.08 -9.77
CA GLN A 460 -28.81 19.55 -10.57
C GLN A 460 -27.50 18.82 -10.25
N GLY A 461 -27.40 18.29 -9.04
CA GLY A 461 -26.18 17.69 -8.49
C GLY A 461 -26.11 16.19 -8.63
N PHE A 462 -27.22 15.49 -8.49
CA PHE A 462 -27.24 14.03 -8.55
C PHE A 462 -28.63 13.45 -8.79
N PHE A 463 -28.67 12.17 -9.11
CA PHE A 463 -29.89 11.35 -9.09
C PHE A 463 -29.56 9.90 -8.68
N VAL A 464 -30.54 9.23 -8.07
CA VAL A 464 -30.44 7.83 -7.68
C VAL A 464 -31.72 7.12 -8.14
N ARG A 465 -31.58 5.92 -8.70
CA ARG A 465 -32.71 5.08 -9.10
C ARG A 465 -32.36 3.61 -8.94
N ALA A 466 -33.06 2.89 -8.11
CA ALA A 466 -32.95 1.45 -7.98
C ALA A 466 -34.12 0.76 -8.73
N THR A 467 -33.81 -0.33 -9.42
CA THR A 467 -34.81 -1.13 -10.13
C THR A 467 -34.57 -2.61 -9.85
N PRO A 468 -35.60 -3.34 -9.37
CA PRO A 468 -35.51 -4.79 -9.27
C PRO A 468 -35.43 -5.41 -10.67
N ARG A 469 -34.72 -6.49 -10.83
CA ARG A 469 -34.56 -7.20 -12.09
C ARG A 469 -34.73 -8.70 -11.85
N THR A 470 -35.63 -9.28 -12.61
CA THR A 470 -35.96 -10.72 -12.58
C THR A 470 -35.63 -11.34 -13.93
N ASP A 471 -34.39 -11.24 -14.38
CA ASP A 471 -33.98 -11.91 -15.62
C ASP A 471 -32.96 -13.04 -15.37
N SER A 472 -32.73 -13.86 -16.40
CA SER A 472 -31.79 -14.98 -16.37
C SER A 472 -30.31 -14.56 -16.27
N SER A 473 -30.01 -13.28 -16.11
CA SER A 473 -28.65 -12.73 -16.03
C SER A 473 -28.02 -12.83 -14.63
N GLY A 474 -28.78 -13.27 -13.62
CA GLY A 474 -28.32 -13.32 -12.22
C GLY A 474 -28.19 -11.96 -11.55
N VAL A 475 -28.78 -10.90 -12.12
CA VAL A 475 -28.82 -9.56 -11.53
C VAL A 475 -30.14 -9.39 -10.78
N ALA A 476 -30.09 -9.28 -9.44
CA ALA A 476 -31.28 -9.10 -8.63
C ALA A 476 -31.76 -7.64 -8.58
N ILE A 477 -30.83 -6.70 -8.41
CA ILE A 477 -31.11 -5.26 -8.33
C ILE A 477 -30.09 -4.50 -9.19
N THR A 478 -30.55 -3.46 -9.88
CA THR A 478 -29.70 -2.45 -10.52
C THR A 478 -29.93 -1.10 -9.88
N LEU A 479 -28.90 -0.54 -9.27
CA LEU A 479 -28.89 0.82 -8.74
C LEU A 479 -28.16 1.74 -9.73
N ARG A 480 -28.87 2.67 -10.34
CA ARG A 480 -28.31 3.70 -11.21
C ARG A 480 -28.06 4.98 -10.41
N VAL A 481 -26.83 5.44 -10.43
CA VAL A 481 -26.38 6.64 -9.75
C VAL A 481 -25.75 7.59 -10.74
N GLY A 482 -26.23 8.83 -10.79
CA GLY A 482 -25.62 9.91 -11.53
C GLY A 482 -25.24 11.06 -10.62
N PHE A 483 -24.04 11.63 -10.78
CA PHE A 483 -23.60 12.78 -10.01
C PHE A 483 -22.79 13.76 -10.87
N ALA A 484 -22.98 15.04 -10.61
CA ALA A 484 -22.35 16.14 -11.33
C ALA A 484 -21.07 16.59 -10.58
N ALA A 485 -19.91 16.23 -11.11
CA ALA A 485 -18.61 16.52 -10.46
C ALA A 485 -18.08 17.92 -10.77
N GLU A 486 -18.39 18.50 -11.93
CA GLU A 486 -17.85 19.81 -12.37
C GLU A 486 -18.92 20.82 -12.73
N ARG A 487 -19.95 20.40 -13.43
CA ARG A 487 -21.00 21.28 -13.95
C ARG A 487 -22.37 20.74 -13.59
N PRO A 488 -23.29 21.61 -13.17
CA PRO A 488 -24.66 21.21 -12.90
C PRO A 488 -25.30 20.52 -14.12
N ASN A 489 -26.08 19.47 -13.89
CA ASN A 489 -26.78 18.67 -14.90
C ASN A 489 -25.88 17.90 -15.88
N GLU A 490 -24.55 17.89 -15.69
CA GLU A 490 -23.64 17.01 -16.44
C GLU A 490 -23.24 15.83 -15.52
N PHE A 491 -23.96 14.71 -15.63
CA PHE A 491 -23.83 13.59 -14.71
C PHE A 491 -22.83 12.54 -15.20
N LEU A 492 -21.93 12.14 -14.32
CA LEU A 492 -21.21 10.88 -14.42
C LEU A 492 -22.14 9.77 -13.91
N THR A 493 -22.53 8.86 -14.78
CA THR A 493 -23.55 7.85 -14.48
C THR A 493 -22.96 6.46 -14.38
N TYR A 494 -23.35 5.73 -13.35
CA TYR A 494 -22.90 4.37 -13.07
C TYR A 494 -24.07 3.47 -12.67
N ASP A 495 -24.07 2.24 -13.19
CA ASP A 495 -24.97 1.16 -12.78
C ASP A 495 -24.24 0.21 -11.82
N PHE A 496 -24.75 0.08 -10.62
CA PHE A 496 -24.36 -0.94 -9.66
C PHE A 496 -25.30 -2.13 -9.85
N ARG A 497 -24.76 -3.25 -10.32
CA ARG A 497 -25.52 -4.47 -10.57
C ARG A 497 -25.22 -5.48 -9.48
N PHE A 498 -26.15 -5.69 -8.57
CA PHE A 498 -26.04 -6.68 -7.50
C PHE A 498 -26.40 -8.06 -8.07
N ARG A 499 -25.42 -8.97 -8.08
CA ARG A 499 -25.56 -10.29 -8.67
C ARG A 499 -25.75 -11.38 -7.61
N GLU A 500 -26.77 -12.21 -7.81
CA GLU A 500 -27.01 -13.43 -7.04
C GLU A 500 -26.86 -14.66 -7.96
N PRO A 501 -26.38 -15.80 -7.46
CA PRO A 501 -25.98 -16.13 -6.09
C PRO A 501 -24.51 -15.78 -5.76
N THR A 502 -23.79 -15.07 -6.63
CA THR A 502 -22.35 -14.78 -6.46
C THR A 502 -22.06 -13.73 -5.40
N MET A 503 -23.08 -13.03 -4.87
CA MET A 503 -22.97 -11.95 -3.90
C MET A 503 -21.92 -10.89 -4.29
N THR A 504 -21.88 -10.56 -5.58
CA THR A 504 -20.92 -9.60 -6.14
C THR A 504 -21.62 -8.37 -6.71
N THR A 505 -20.98 -7.21 -6.58
CA THR A 505 -21.43 -5.96 -7.19
C THR A 505 -20.57 -5.65 -8.42
N GLU A 506 -21.21 -5.59 -9.60
CA GLU A 506 -20.58 -5.14 -10.83
C GLU A 506 -20.91 -3.65 -11.04
N ILE A 507 -19.91 -2.79 -11.19
CA ILE A 507 -20.09 -1.36 -11.44
C ILE A 507 -19.72 -1.06 -12.90
N VAL A 508 -20.69 -0.57 -13.65
CA VAL A 508 -20.56 -0.28 -15.08
C VAL A 508 -20.80 1.20 -15.32
N ALA A 509 -19.84 1.89 -15.97
CA ALA A 509 -20.05 3.25 -16.43
C ALA A 509 -21.09 3.27 -17.58
N VAL A 510 -22.08 4.15 -17.46
CA VAL A 510 -23.08 4.34 -18.50
C VAL A 510 -22.56 5.40 -19.47
N ALA A 511 -22.35 5.02 -20.72
CA ALA A 511 -21.87 5.93 -21.76
C ALA A 511 -22.93 6.97 -22.12
N GLY A 512 -22.55 8.25 -22.11
CA GLY A 512 -23.37 9.40 -22.42
C GLY A 512 -23.73 10.20 -21.17
N ALA A 513 -23.33 11.46 -21.10
CA ALA A 513 -23.88 12.39 -20.12
C ALA A 513 -25.40 12.52 -20.42
N GLU A 514 -26.25 11.95 -19.58
CA GLU A 514 -27.68 12.25 -19.62
C GLU A 514 -27.83 13.74 -19.31
N ARG A 515 -27.90 14.58 -20.35
CA ARG A 515 -28.40 15.94 -20.19
C ARG A 515 -29.89 15.82 -19.95
N ARG A 516 -30.37 16.08 -18.76
CA ARG A 516 -31.78 16.45 -18.60
C ARG A 516 -31.93 17.82 -19.25
N LEU A 517 -32.47 17.83 -20.45
CA LEU A 517 -33.08 19.02 -21.03
C LEU A 517 -34.26 19.34 -20.13
N GLY A 518 -34.17 20.49 -19.42
CA GLY A 518 -35.23 21.03 -18.57
C GLY A 518 -36.46 21.46 -19.38
#